data_0813e7aa1132e6f835e69717f4473454
#
_entry.id   0813e7aa1132e6f835e69717f4473454
#
_cell.length_a   1.000
_cell.length_b   1.000
_cell.length_c   1.000
_cell.angle_alpha   90.00
_cell.angle_beta   90.00
_cell.angle_gamma   90.00
#
_symmetry.space_group_name_H-M   'P 1'
#
loop_
_entity.id
_entity.type
_entity.pdbx_description
1 polymer ?
#
loop_
_entity_poly.entity_id
_entity_poly.type
_entity_poly.pdbx_seq_one_letter_code
_entity_poly.pdbx_strand_id
1 'polypeptide(L)'
;MHMADALLTPAVAGVMYAASAVAAGASIVELHKEEKQDLTSAAKKLPTMAVMSALVFAGQMINYTIPGTGSSGHLCGGLLLTSVLGPWAGFLSMIVILTIQCLFFADGGLMALGANVWNMAFYGCFVGYFLIYRPLMRSRCFARRGERAANRLKITLASVLGCVLTLQLGAFSVVLETTLSGITDLPFGAFCAIMQPIHLAIGLIEGLITTAVLLFLYEARPELLRDVCTGGETAGKVSFKGTIAVIAVAAVLVGGGLSLLASGNPDGLEWSLFGNSDAGYTQNMGLDEDSYGVQSSAADKAGAVQEKTAFLPDYSFAGSDSAAGTSVSGVAGAAIVAAAAALICGVGGICRHKKSHQQ
;
A
#
# COMPACT_ATOMS: atom_id res chain seq x y z
N MET A 1 7.18 2.60 -6.41
CA MET A 1 6.25 2.39 -7.56
C MET A 1 5.24 3.53 -7.73
N HIS A 2 5.42 4.65 -7.02
CA HIS A 2 4.61 5.86 -7.18
C HIS A 2 4.93 6.52 -8.53
N MET A 3 3.92 6.64 -9.40
CA MET A 3 4.10 7.30 -10.71
C MET A 3 4.05 8.81 -10.54
N ALA A 4 4.98 9.50 -11.20
CA ALA A 4 4.93 10.95 -11.37
C ALA A 4 3.93 11.36 -12.47
N ASP A 5 3.46 12.61 -12.43
CA ASP A 5 2.49 13.15 -13.38
C ASP A 5 3.00 13.12 -14.83
N ALA A 6 4.32 13.30 -15.01
CA ALA A 6 4.98 13.25 -16.32
C ALA A 6 4.86 11.88 -17.05
N LEU A 7 4.54 10.81 -16.34
CA LEU A 7 4.38 9.46 -16.92
C LEU A 7 3.01 9.21 -17.56
N LEU A 8 2.07 10.15 -17.45
CA LEU A 8 0.70 9.96 -17.91
C LEU A 8 0.18 11.15 -18.74
N THR A 9 -0.55 10.84 -19.80
CA THR A 9 -1.41 11.85 -20.42
C THR A 9 -2.64 12.12 -19.56
N PRO A 10 -3.22 13.33 -19.60
CA PRO A 10 -4.46 13.64 -18.87
C PRO A 10 -5.63 12.71 -19.19
N ALA A 11 -5.68 12.16 -20.40
CA ALA A 11 -6.72 11.20 -20.81
C ALA A 11 -6.57 9.86 -20.06
N VAL A 12 -5.37 9.29 -20.02
CA VAL A 12 -5.09 8.04 -19.31
C VAL A 12 -5.27 8.26 -17.80
N ALA A 13 -4.76 9.36 -17.25
CA ALA A 13 -4.96 9.72 -15.86
C ALA A 13 -6.45 9.81 -15.48
N GLY A 14 -7.26 10.44 -16.33
CA GLY A 14 -8.71 10.55 -16.12
C GLY A 14 -9.42 9.18 -16.12
N VAL A 15 -9.04 8.27 -17.00
CA VAL A 15 -9.57 6.88 -17.00
C VAL A 15 -9.18 6.16 -15.71
N MET A 16 -7.94 6.29 -15.24
CA MET A 16 -7.47 5.65 -14.02
C MET A 16 -8.16 6.22 -12.77
N TYR A 17 -8.40 7.52 -12.73
CA TYR A 17 -9.21 8.13 -11.69
C TYR A 17 -10.65 7.59 -11.68
N ALA A 18 -11.28 7.48 -12.86
CA ALA A 18 -12.64 6.95 -12.97
C ALA A 18 -12.71 5.48 -12.50
N ALA A 19 -11.75 4.64 -12.90
CA ALA A 19 -11.67 3.25 -12.50
C ALA A 19 -11.49 3.12 -10.97
N SER A 20 -10.55 3.87 -10.41
CA SER A 20 -10.29 3.89 -8.97
C SER A 20 -11.48 4.43 -8.17
N ALA A 21 -12.18 5.45 -8.67
CA ALA A 21 -13.39 5.99 -8.05
C ALA A 21 -14.55 4.99 -8.05
N VAL A 22 -14.75 4.24 -9.13
CA VAL A 22 -15.74 3.16 -9.19
C VAL A 22 -15.42 2.07 -8.16
N ALA A 23 -14.18 1.63 -8.08
CA ALA A 23 -13.74 0.65 -7.09
C ALA A 23 -13.92 1.17 -5.65
N ALA A 24 -13.63 2.46 -5.40
CA ALA A 24 -13.85 3.11 -4.11
C ALA A 24 -15.35 3.16 -3.75
N GLY A 25 -16.19 3.56 -4.68
CA GLY A 25 -17.65 3.58 -4.50
C GLY A 25 -18.21 2.20 -4.17
N ALA A 26 -17.79 1.15 -4.90
CA ALA A 26 -18.15 -0.22 -4.62
C ALA A 26 -17.69 -0.64 -3.21
N SER A 27 -16.47 -0.26 -2.83
CA SER A 27 -15.91 -0.56 -1.51
C SER A 27 -16.70 0.09 -0.37
N ILE A 28 -17.14 1.32 -0.53
CA ILE A 28 -17.99 2.01 0.47
C ILE A 28 -19.33 1.28 0.63
N VAL A 29 -19.96 0.88 -0.48
CA VAL A 29 -21.24 0.17 -0.46
C VAL A 29 -21.11 -1.19 0.24
N GLU A 30 -20.10 -1.98 -0.12
CA GLU A 30 -19.90 -3.31 0.45
C GLU A 30 -19.47 -3.24 1.92
N LEU A 31 -18.59 -2.31 2.28
CA LEU A 31 -18.20 -2.08 3.67
C LEU A 31 -19.43 -1.75 4.54
N HIS A 32 -20.32 -0.90 4.03
CA HIS A 32 -21.55 -0.57 4.72
C HIS A 32 -22.51 -1.77 4.90
N LYS A 33 -22.57 -2.68 3.92
CA LYS A 33 -23.32 -3.94 4.05
C LYS A 33 -22.72 -4.86 5.11
N GLU A 34 -21.38 -5.04 5.13
CA GLU A 34 -20.68 -5.83 6.14
C GLU A 34 -20.94 -5.32 7.55
N GLU A 35 -20.86 -4.01 7.77
CA GLU A 35 -21.08 -3.39 9.08
C GLU A 35 -22.53 -3.54 9.59
N LYS A 36 -23.50 -3.58 8.69
CA LYS A 36 -24.91 -3.84 9.08
C LYS A 36 -25.13 -5.27 9.55
N GLN A 37 -24.37 -6.23 9.03
CA GLN A 37 -24.53 -7.65 9.35
C GLN A 37 -23.87 -8.02 10.69
N ASP A 38 -22.76 -7.36 11.07
CA ASP A 38 -22.05 -7.69 12.30
C ASP A 38 -21.59 -6.42 13.04
N LEU A 39 -22.44 -5.99 13.98
CA LEU A 39 -22.21 -4.79 14.82
C LEU A 39 -21.06 -4.96 15.81
N THR A 40 -20.79 -6.19 16.25
CA THR A 40 -19.73 -6.47 17.23
C THR A 40 -18.34 -6.38 16.56
N SER A 41 -18.23 -6.88 15.35
CA SER A 41 -17.02 -6.69 14.51
C SER A 41 -16.82 -5.23 14.13
N ALA A 42 -17.86 -4.48 13.85
CA ALA A 42 -17.77 -3.07 13.47
C ALA A 42 -17.08 -2.22 14.55
N ALA A 43 -17.34 -2.46 15.84
CA ALA A 43 -16.70 -1.71 16.93
C ALA A 43 -15.17 -1.94 17.03
N LYS A 44 -14.69 -3.14 16.66
CA LYS A 44 -13.26 -3.48 16.64
C LYS A 44 -12.58 -3.03 15.33
N LYS A 45 -13.36 -2.86 14.26
CA LYS A 45 -12.85 -2.55 12.93
C LYS A 45 -12.19 -1.16 12.87
N LEU A 46 -12.80 -0.15 13.50
CA LEU A 46 -12.29 1.22 13.51
C LEU A 46 -10.87 1.34 14.11
N PRO A 47 -10.57 0.88 15.34
CA PRO A 47 -9.22 0.96 15.87
C PRO A 47 -8.24 0.08 15.11
N THR A 48 -8.68 -1.08 14.58
CA THR A 48 -7.83 -1.94 13.77
C THR A 48 -7.46 -1.28 12.44
N MET A 49 -8.43 -0.66 11.77
CA MET A 49 -8.20 0.07 10.52
C MET A 49 -7.22 1.23 10.72
N ALA A 50 -7.41 2.03 11.78
CA ALA A 50 -6.54 3.15 12.11
C ALA A 50 -5.07 2.70 12.29
N VAL A 51 -4.81 1.72 13.16
CA VAL A 51 -3.44 1.31 13.46
C VAL A 51 -2.79 0.50 12.35
N MET A 52 -3.55 -0.32 11.61
CA MET A 52 -3.01 -1.06 10.46
C MET A 52 -2.67 -0.14 9.30
N SER A 53 -3.49 0.89 9.04
CA SER A 53 -3.16 1.91 8.04
C SER A 53 -1.92 2.72 8.42
N ALA A 54 -1.78 3.10 9.70
CA ALA A 54 -0.58 3.75 10.21
C ALA A 54 0.68 2.87 10.07
N LEU A 55 0.56 1.58 10.37
CA LEU A 55 1.68 0.63 10.24
C LEU A 55 2.10 0.46 8.77
N VAL A 56 1.13 0.37 7.85
CA VAL A 56 1.44 0.25 6.42
C VAL A 56 2.06 1.54 5.88
N PHE A 57 1.51 2.71 6.22
CA PHE A 57 2.13 3.99 5.87
C PHE A 57 3.59 4.07 6.35
N ALA A 58 3.83 3.77 7.63
CA ALA A 58 5.17 3.77 8.19
C ALA A 58 6.09 2.75 7.50
N GLY A 59 5.57 1.58 7.14
CA GLY A 59 6.29 0.54 6.41
C GLY A 59 6.65 0.94 4.98
N GLN A 60 5.82 1.76 4.33
CA GLN A 60 6.07 2.29 2.98
C GLN A 60 7.21 3.32 2.95
N MET A 61 7.50 3.99 4.07
CA MET A 61 8.65 4.89 4.17
C MET A 61 10.01 4.16 4.24
N ILE A 62 10.01 2.85 4.46
CA ILE A 62 11.25 2.08 4.54
C ILE A 62 11.60 1.52 3.16
N ASN A 63 12.48 2.19 2.45
CA ASN A 63 13.12 1.63 1.28
C ASN A 63 14.21 0.63 1.70
N TYR A 64 14.11 -0.60 1.26
CA TYR A 64 15.14 -1.64 1.46
C TYR A 64 15.94 -1.84 0.16
N THR A 65 17.26 -1.89 0.29
CA THR A 65 18.15 -2.13 -0.86
C THR A 65 17.88 -3.51 -1.47
N ILE A 66 17.75 -3.57 -2.80
CA ILE A 66 17.72 -4.82 -3.55
C ILE A 66 19.17 -5.20 -3.91
N PRO A 67 19.72 -6.26 -3.31
CA PRO A 67 21.12 -6.61 -3.47
C PRO A 67 21.53 -6.81 -4.94
N GLY A 68 22.64 -6.22 -5.34
CA GLY A 68 23.22 -6.40 -6.68
C GLY A 68 22.52 -5.65 -7.80
N THR A 69 21.59 -4.73 -7.52
CA THR A 69 20.85 -3.98 -8.55
C THR A 69 21.08 -2.46 -8.50
N GLY A 70 21.53 -1.91 -7.38
CA GLY A 70 21.56 -0.45 -7.17
C GLY A 70 20.17 0.18 -7.01
N SER A 71 19.13 -0.66 -6.86
CA SER A 71 17.76 -0.24 -6.64
C SER A 71 17.32 -0.45 -5.20
N SER A 72 16.21 0.12 -4.83
CA SER A 72 15.48 -0.16 -3.61
C SER A 72 14.03 -0.54 -3.90
N GLY A 73 13.35 -0.98 -2.87
CA GLY A 73 11.91 -1.22 -2.90
C GLY A 73 11.30 -0.89 -1.56
N HIS A 74 10.01 -0.63 -1.56
CA HIS A 74 9.22 -0.40 -0.36
C HIS A 74 7.98 -1.30 -0.32
N LEU A 75 7.36 -1.40 0.84
CA LEU A 75 6.12 -2.14 1.03
C LEU A 75 4.99 -1.46 0.24
N CYS A 76 4.19 -2.19 -0.53
CA CYS A 76 2.89 -1.71 -1.01
C CYS A 76 1.80 -1.85 0.07
N GLY A 77 1.75 -3.00 0.73
CA GLY A 77 0.90 -3.24 1.90
C GLY A 77 -0.56 -3.54 1.62
N GLY A 78 -1.01 -3.52 0.38
CA GLY A 78 -2.41 -3.78 0.02
C GLY A 78 -2.91 -5.15 0.48
N LEU A 79 -2.13 -6.21 0.26
CA LEU A 79 -2.47 -7.56 0.70
C LEU A 79 -2.42 -7.68 2.23
N LEU A 80 -1.46 -7.03 2.89
CA LEU A 80 -1.38 -7.00 4.35
C LEU A 80 -2.65 -6.38 4.96
N LEU A 81 -3.07 -5.23 4.47
CA LEU A 81 -4.29 -4.57 4.94
C LEU A 81 -5.53 -5.43 4.75
N THR A 82 -5.68 -6.03 3.58
CA THR A 82 -6.87 -6.83 3.28
C THR A 82 -6.94 -8.14 4.03
N SER A 83 -5.79 -8.74 4.33
CA SER A 83 -5.73 -9.95 5.16
C SER A 83 -6.25 -9.73 6.58
N VAL A 84 -6.24 -8.48 7.05
CA VAL A 84 -6.75 -8.09 8.38
C VAL A 84 -8.11 -7.41 8.28
N LEU A 85 -8.26 -6.42 7.42
CA LEU A 85 -9.44 -5.55 7.34
C LEU A 85 -10.53 -6.10 6.40
N GLY A 86 -10.16 -6.99 5.50
CA GLY A 86 -10.96 -7.39 4.34
C GLY A 86 -10.72 -6.46 3.14
N PRO A 87 -11.15 -6.88 1.93
CA PRO A 87 -10.79 -6.21 0.68
C PRO A 87 -11.31 -4.77 0.59
N TRP A 88 -12.53 -4.54 1.04
CA TRP A 88 -13.18 -3.24 0.93
C TRP A 88 -12.56 -2.18 1.85
N ALA A 89 -12.39 -2.51 3.14
CA ALA A 89 -11.76 -1.60 4.10
C ALA A 89 -10.25 -1.43 3.82
N GLY A 90 -9.57 -2.50 3.39
CA GLY A 90 -8.16 -2.44 2.98
C GLY A 90 -7.95 -1.50 1.80
N PHE A 91 -8.81 -1.56 0.78
CA PHE A 91 -8.72 -0.68 -0.38
C PHE A 91 -8.96 0.79 -0.02
N LEU A 92 -9.98 1.09 0.81
CA LEU A 92 -10.21 2.45 1.30
C LEU A 92 -9.06 2.97 2.17
N SER A 93 -8.45 2.10 2.98
CA SER A 93 -7.24 2.45 3.75
C SER A 93 -6.07 2.80 2.84
N MET A 94 -5.86 2.04 1.76
CA MET A 94 -4.82 2.34 0.77
C MET A 94 -5.05 3.67 0.06
N ILE A 95 -6.30 3.99 -0.32
CA ILE A 95 -6.63 5.30 -0.89
C ILE A 95 -6.24 6.43 0.06
N VAL A 96 -6.54 6.29 1.35
CA VAL A 96 -6.15 7.29 2.37
C VAL A 96 -4.65 7.45 2.43
N ILE A 97 -3.92 6.34 2.51
CA ILE A 97 -2.45 6.34 2.59
C ILE A 97 -1.87 7.07 1.36
N LEU A 98 -2.21 6.62 0.15
CA LEU A 98 -1.67 7.18 -1.10
C LEU A 98 -2.07 8.65 -1.30
N THR A 99 -3.27 9.04 -0.88
CA THR A 99 -3.71 10.44 -0.95
C THR A 99 -2.89 11.32 0.00
N ILE A 100 -2.62 10.85 1.22
CA ILE A 100 -1.80 11.58 2.19
C ILE A 100 -0.35 11.66 1.72
N GLN A 101 0.20 10.57 1.18
CA GLN A 101 1.54 10.56 0.59
C GLN A 101 1.67 11.57 -0.55
N CYS A 102 0.74 11.55 -1.47
CA CYS A 102 0.71 12.50 -2.59
C CYS A 102 0.57 13.95 -2.13
N LEU A 103 -0.40 14.26 -1.26
CA LEU A 103 -0.72 15.66 -0.91
C LEU A 103 0.25 16.26 0.12
N PHE A 104 0.73 15.49 1.08
CA PHE A 104 1.49 16.04 2.21
C PHE A 104 2.99 15.80 2.10
N PHE A 105 3.39 14.78 1.33
CA PHE A 105 4.78 14.40 1.17
C PHE A 105 5.30 14.51 -0.28
N ALA A 106 4.44 14.89 -1.21
CA ALA A 106 4.73 14.93 -2.66
C ALA A 106 5.19 13.58 -3.23
N ASP A 107 4.84 12.46 -2.57
CA ASP A 107 5.19 11.13 -3.00
C ASP A 107 4.17 10.60 -4.04
N GLY A 108 4.59 10.56 -5.29
CA GLY A 108 3.74 10.34 -6.46
C GLY A 108 2.97 11.57 -6.93
N GLY A 109 2.65 11.63 -8.22
CA GLY A 109 1.95 12.76 -8.83
C GLY A 109 0.47 12.84 -8.46
N LEU A 110 -0.05 14.06 -8.31
CA LEU A 110 -1.48 14.27 -8.03
C LEU A 110 -2.36 13.89 -9.24
N MET A 111 -1.94 14.18 -10.48
CA MET A 111 -2.62 13.72 -11.68
C MET A 111 -2.52 12.20 -11.83
N ALA A 112 -1.43 11.59 -11.38
CA ALA A 112 -1.19 10.16 -11.40
C ALA A 112 -1.85 9.41 -10.22
N LEU A 113 -2.45 10.08 -9.22
CA LEU A 113 -2.97 9.43 -8.01
C LEU A 113 -3.98 8.32 -8.32
N GLY A 114 -4.84 8.49 -9.33
CA GLY A 114 -5.78 7.45 -9.76
C GLY A 114 -5.08 6.18 -10.24
N ALA A 115 -3.99 6.32 -11.01
CA ALA A 115 -3.14 5.22 -11.46
C ALA A 115 -2.38 4.59 -10.28
N ASN A 116 -1.81 5.40 -9.38
CA ASN A 116 -1.14 4.91 -8.18
C ASN A 116 -2.08 4.09 -7.29
N VAL A 117 -3.33 4.53 -7.10
CA VAL A 117 -4.35 3.76 -6.38
C VAL A 117 -4.64 2.44 -7.11
N TRP A 118 -4.74 2.44 -8.43
CA TRP A 118 -4.96 1.22 -9.18
C TRP A 118 -3.78 0.26 -9.06
N ASN A 119 -2.57 0.73 -9.33
CA ASN A 119 -1.37 -0.08 -9.41
C ASN A 119 -0.92 -0.64 -8.05
N MET A 120 -1.06 0.12 -6.97
CA MET A 120 -0.59 -0.26 -5.64
C MET A 120 -1.71 -0.82 -4.74
N ALA A 121 -2.95 -0.37 -4.89
CA ALA A 121 -4.04 -0.78 -4.02
C ALA A 121 -4.96 -1.83 -4.65
N PHE A 122 -5.43 -1.62 -5.88
CA PHE A 122 -6.44 -2.49 -6.49
C PHE A 122 -5.95 -3.94 -6.59
N TYR A 123 -4.76 -4.16 -7.12
CA TYR A 123 -4.22 -5.51 -7.25
C TYR A 123 -4.01 -6.18 -5.90
N GLY A 124 -3.40 -5.52 -4.93
CA GLY A 124 -3.19 -6.07 -3.58
C GLY A 124 -4.49 -6.37 -2.87
N CYS A 125 -5.44 -5.43 -2.92
CA CYS A 125 -6.67 -5.52 -2.16
C CYS A 125 -7.72 -6.44 -2.77
N PHE A 126 -7.79 -6.55 -4.08
CA PHE A 126 -8.80 -7.39 -4.73
C PHE A 126 -8.20 -8.62 -5.38
N VAL A 127 -7.24 -8.46 -6.30
CA VAL A 127 -6.69 -9.61 -7.03
C VAL A 127 -5.94 -10.54 -6.07
N GLY A 128 -5.01 -10.01 -5.28
CA GLY A 128 -4.24 -10.79 -4.29
C GLY A 128 -5.13 -11.46 -3.26
N TYR A 129 -6.14 -10.74 -2.77
CA TYR A 129 -7.08 -11.29 -1.79
C TYR A 129 -8.00 -12.35 -2.38
N PHE A 130 -8.74 -12.05 -3.45
CA PHE A 130 -9.75 -12.97 -3.96
C PHE A 130 -9.18 -14.16 -4.73
N LEU A 131 -8.05 -13.99 -5.43
CA LEU A 131 -7.47 -15.07 -6.23
C LEU A 131 -6.43 -15.91 -5.47
N ILE A 132 -5.74 -15.35 -4.47
CA ILE A 132 -4.66 -16.06 -3.76
C ILE A 132 -4.98 -16.25 -2.28
N TYR A 133 -5.14 -15.17 -1.52
CA TYR A 133 -5.23 -15.25 -0.06
C TYR A 133 -6.47 -16.03 0.39
N ARG A 134 -7.65 -15.58 0.03
CA ARG A 134 -8.92 -16.17 0.47
C ARG A 134 -9.10 -17.63 0.03
N PRO A 135 -8.84 -18.02 -1.24
CA PRO A 135 -8.94 -19.43 -1.65
C PRO A 135 -7.96 -20.32 -0.89
N LEU A 136 -6.72 -19.87 -0.69
CA LEU A 136 -5.72 -20.64 0.01
C LEU A 136 -6.06 -20.82 1.50
N MET A 137 -6.50 -19.74 2.17
CA MET A 137 -6.90 -19.79 3.57
C MET A 137 -8.11 -20.71 3.80
N ARG A 138 -9.10 -20.71 2.91
CA ARG A 138 -10.30 -21.57 2.98
C ARG A 138 -10.05 -23.00 2.49
N SER A 139 -8.93 -23.26 1.86
CA SER A 139 -8.60 -24.61 1.34
C SER A 139 -8.33 -25.61 2.46
N ARG A 140 -8.51 -26.88 2.18
CA ARG A 140 -8.09 -28.00 3.04
C ARG A 140 -6.63 -28.41 2.81
N CYS A 141 -5.86 -27.62 2.06
CA CYS A 141 -4.45 -27.87 1.84
C CYS A 141 -3.71 -27.97 3.19
N PHE A 142 -2.79 -28.91 3.27
CA PHE A 142 -1.94 -29.12 4.44
C PHE A 142 -2.67 -29.61 5.72
N ALA A 143 -3.94 -29.99 5.66
CA ALA A 143 -4.72 -30.43 6.82
C ALA A 143 -4.05 -31.57 7.61
N ARG A 144 -3.28 -32.46 6.93
CA ARG A 144 -2.52 -33.55 7.57
C ARG A 144 -1.43 -33.08 8.55
N ARG A 145 -1.00 -31.81 8.48
CA ARG A 145 0.05 -31.23 9.36
C ARG A 145 -0.48 -30.70 10.68
N GLY A 146 -1.76 -30.82 10.93
CA GLY A 146 -2.46 -30.16 12.04
C GLY A 146 -2.81 -28.71 11.72
N GLU A 147 -3.86 -28.19 12.35
CA GLU A 147 -4.47 -26.90 12.01
C GLU A 147 -3.49 -25.71 12.09
N ARG A 148 -2.75 -25.61 13.20
CA ARG A 148 -1.81 -24.49 13.41
C ARG A 148 -0.67 -24.48 12.38
N ALA A 149 -0.05 -25.63 12.11
CA ALA A 149 1.02 -25.73 11.12
C ALA A 149 0.49 -25.48 9.70
N ALA A 150 -0.70 -25.99 9.39
CA ALA A 150 -1.37 -25.73 8.12
C ALA A 150 -1.66 -24.25 7.91
N ASN A 151 -2.22 -23.56 8.88
CA ASN A 151 -2.54 -22.13 8.80
C ASN A 151 -1.27 -21.26 8.66
N ARG A 152 -0.20 -21.56 9.42
CA ARG A 152 1.09 -20.87 9.24
C ARG A 152 1.63 -21.01 7.81
N LEU A 153 1.61 -22.21 7.25
CA LEU A 153 2.08 -22.45 5.89
C LEU A 153 1.20 -21.76 4.85
N LYS A 154 -0.13 -21.80 5.03
CA LYS A 154 -1.08 -21.06 4.16
C LYS A 154 -0.85 -19.56 4.19
N ILE A 155 -0.67 -18.96 5.37
CA ILE A 155 -0.35 -17.54 5.54
C ILE A 155 0.94 -17.21 4.78
N THR A 156 2.00 -18.00 4.98
CA THR A 156 3.28 -17.78 4.28
C THR A 156 3.13 -17.84 2.77
N LEU A 157 2.51 -18.91 2.25
CA LEU A 157 2.33 -19.08 0.81
C LEU A 157 1.40 -18.00 0.22
N ALA A 158 0.30 -17.66 0.91
CA ALA A 158 -0.64 -16.63 0.45
C ALA A 158 0.02 -15.25 0.41
N SER A 159 0.84 -14.93 1.40
CA SER A 159 1.56 -13.66 1.45
C SER A 159 2.60 -13.56 0.33
N VAL A 160 3.47 -14.56 0.20
CA VAL A 160 4.54 -14.52 -0.80
C VAL A 160 3.98 -14.55 -2.22
N LEU A 161 3.11 -15.50 -2.54
CA LEU A 161 2.53 -15.61 -3.88
C LEU A 161 1.63 -14.43 -4.21
N GLY A 162 0.87 -13.95 -3.21
CA GLY A 162 -0.01 -12.80 -3.37
C GLY A 162 0.76 -11.51 -3.64
N CYS A 163 1.77 -11.20 -2.83
CA CYS A 163 2.60 -9.99 -3.04
C CYS A 163 3.36 -10.05 -4.36
N VAL A 164 3.97 -11.19 -4.71
CA VAL A 164 4.66 -11.36 -6.00
C VAL A 164 3.69 -11.11 -7.16
N LEU A 165 2.54 -11.77 -7.17
CA LEU A 165 1.58 -11.60 -8.28
C LEU A 165 1.10 -10.15 -8.38
N THR A 166 0.74 -9.54 -7.26
CA THR A 166 0.13 -8.21 -7.27
C THR A 166 1.12 -7.10 -7.61
N LEU A 167 2.39 -7.22 -7.20
CA LEU A 167 3.44 -6.31 -7.64
C LEU A 167 3.77 -6.47 -9.12
N GLN A 168 3.80 -7.71 -9.63
CA GLN A 168 3.97 -7.94 -11.06
C GLN A 168 2.85 -7.31 -11.90
N LEU A 169 1.60 -7.43 -11.44
CA LEU A 169 0.46 -6.80 -12.11
C LEU A 169 0.50 -5.27 -12.02
N GLY A 170 0.88 -4.72 -10.86
CA GLY A 170 1.06 -3.28 -10.69
C GLY A 170 2.15 -2.72 -11.60
N ALA A 171 3.33 -3.34 -11.60
CA ALA A 171 4.43 -2.96 -12.48
C ALA A 171 4.07 -3.08 -13.96
N PHE A 172 3.33 -4.13 -14.34
CA PHE A 172 2.84 -4.29 -15.71
C PHE A 172 1.83 -3.21 -16.11
N SER A 173 0.94 -2.80 -15.18
CA SER A 173 0.01 -1.70 -15.43
C SER A 173 0.73 -0.38 -15.65
N VAL A 174 1.79 -0.08 -14.88
CA VAL A 174 2.62 1.11 -15.13
C VAL A 174 3.16 1.11 -16.55
N VAL A 175 3.68 -0.03 -17.04
CA VAL A 175 4.17 -0.17 -18.42
C VAL A 175 3.04 0.02 -19.45
N LEU A 176 1.84 -0.48 -19.19
CA LEU A 176 0.68 -0.28 -20.07
C LEU A 176 0.23 1.18 -20.08
N GLU A 177 0.15 1.82 -18.92
CA GLU A 177 -0.30 3.21 -18.77
C GLU A 177 0.64 4.19 -19.46
N THR A 178 1.96 4.00 -19.34
CA THR A 178 2.97 4.80 -20.05
C THR A 178 2.92 4.58 -21.56
N THR A 179 2.72 3.33 -21.99
CA THR A 179 2.54 3.00 -23.41
C THR A 179 1.29 3.64 -23.99
N LEU A 180 0.15 3.56 -23.27
CA LEU A 180 -1.11 4.20 -23.68
C LEU A 180 -1.04 5.73 -23.65
N SER A 181 -0.16 6.28 -22.83
CA SER A 181 0.14 7.72 -22.80
C SER A 181 1.02 8.18 -23.97
N GLY A 182 1.51 7.25 -24.79
CA GLY A 182 2.30 7.54 -25.98
C GLY A 182 3.73 8.00 -25.70
N ILE A 183 4.28 7.61 -24.55
CA ILE A 183 5.68 7.94 -24.20
C ILE A 183 6.61 7.04 -25.02
N THR A 184 7.17 7.60 -26.09
CA THR A 184 8.00 6.85 -27.05
C THR A 184 9.38 6.47 -26.48
N ASP A 185 9.86 7.21 -25.51
CA ASP A 185 11.14 6.96 -24.82
C ASP A 185 11.08 5.74 -23.89
N LEU A 186 9.86 5.20 -23.64
CA LEU A 186 9.59 3.98 -22.88
C LEU A 186 8.99 2.89 -23.79
N PRO A 187 9.78 2.24 -24.66
CA PRO A 187 9.27 1.16 -25.50
C PRO A 187 8.76 0.01 -24.65
N PHE A 188 7.51 -0.43 -24.89
CA PHE A 188 6.80 -1.43 -24.10
C PHE A 188 7.67 -2.66 -23.74
N GLY A 189 8.34 -3.26 -24.72
CA GLY A 189 9.12 -4.49 -24.50
C GLY A 189 10.34 -4.28 -23.61
N ALA A 190 11.09 -3.19 -23.83
CA ALA A 190 12.28 -2.87 -23.05
C ALA A 190 11.91 -2.46 -21.62
N PHE A 191 10.91 -1.59 -21.47
CA PHE A 191 10.47 -1.14 -20.16
C PHE A 191 9.87 -2.30 -19.34
N CYS A 192 9.06 -3.17 -19.95
CA CYS A 192 8.56 -4.37 -19.30
C CYS A 192 9.68 -5.32 -18.84
N ALA A 193 10.73 -5.51 -19.69
CA ALA A 193 11.84 -6.39 -19.36
C ALA A 193 12.70 -5.90 -18.17
N ILE A 194 12.67 -4.60 -17.87
CA ILE A 194 13.36 -4.00 -16.72
C ILE A 194 12.43 -3.98 -15.50
N MET A 195 11.18 -3.53 -15.66
CA MET A 195 10.21 -3.38 -14.58
C MET A 195 9.84 -4.71 -13.92
N GLN A 196 9.64 -5.78 -14.70
CA GLN A 196 9.16 -7.03 -14.15
C GLN A 196 10.19 -7.74 -13.23
N PRO A 197 11.47 -7.88 -13.57
CA PRO A 197 12.44 -8.53 -12.70
C PRO A 197 12.68 -7.80 -11.38
N ILE A 198 12.77 -6.46 -11.40
CA ILE A 198 12.98 -5.70 -10.17
C ILE A 198 11.77 -5.80 -9.24
N HIS A 199 10.56 -5.71 -9.78
CA HIS A 199 9.32 -5.85 -8.99
C HIS A 199 9.05 -7.31 -8.55
N LEU A 200 9.64 -8.31 -9.20
CA LEU A 200 9.67 -9.68 -8.67
C LEU A 200 10.47 -9.75 -7.37
N ALA A 201 11.66 -9.15 -7.34
CA ALA A 201 12.50 -9.12 -6.14
C ALA A 201 11.81 -8.35 -5.00
N ILE A 202 11.22 -7.18 -5.31
CA ILE A 202 10.46 -6.37 -4.34
C ILE A 202 9.28 -7.19 -3.80
N GLY A 203 8.52 -7.89 -4.66
CA GLY A 203 7.37 -8.70 -4.28
C GLY A 203 7.72 -9.87 -3.36
N LEU A 204 8.88 -10.50 -3.56
CA LEU A 204 9.38 -11.55 -2.67
C LEU A 204 9.65 -11.00 -1.27
N ILE A 205 10.34 -9.87 -1.16
CA ILE A 205 10.66 -9.24 0.13
C ILE A 205 9.38 -8.75 0.82
N GLU A 206 8.47 -8.07 0.10
CA GLU A 206 7.17 -7.67 0.63
C GLU A 206 6.38 -8.88 1.14
N GLY A 207 6.38 -9.99 0.41
CA GLY A 207 5.73 -11.23 0.80
C GLY A 207 6.29 -11.81 2.10
N LEU A 208 7.59 -11.70 2.34
CA LEU A 208 8.23 -12.12 3.59
C LEU A 208 7.88 -11.19 4.75
N ILE A 209 7.88 -9.87 4.54
CA ILE A 209 7.47 -8.87 5.54
C ILE A 209 5.99 -9.10 5.92
N THR A 210 5.12 -9.22 4.92
CA THR A 210 3.69 -9.52 5.11
C THR A 210 3.50 -10.83 5.87
N THR A 211 4.26 -11.86 5.54
CA THR A 211 4.25 -13.14 6.27
C THR A 211 4.59 -12.93 7.75
N ALA A 212 5.67 -12.21 8.05
CA ALA A 212 6.09 -11.97 9.44
C ALA A 212 5.01 -11.27 10.26
N VAL A 213 4.40 -10.21 9.71
CA VAL A 213 3.33 -9.46 10.38
C VAL A 213 2.08 -10.33 10.56
N LEU A 214 1.64 -11.05 9.53
CA LEU A 214 0.44 -11.89 9.63
C LEU A 214 0.65 -13.10 10.55
N LEU A 215 1.84 -13.70 10.59
CA LEU A 215 2.15 -14.77 11.55
C LEU A 215 2.18 -14.24 12.99
N PHE A 216 2.73 -13.05 13.23
CA PHE A 216 2.64 -12.40 14.53
C PHE A 216 1.18 -12.20 14.97
N LEU A 217 0.33 -11.66 14.07
CA LEU A 217 -1.10 -11.49 14.35
C LEU A 217 -1.81 -12.83 14.57
N TYR A 218 -1.49 -13.85 13.79
CA TYR A 218 -2.03 -15.20 13.95
C TYR A 218 -1.72 -15.79 15.32
N GLU A 219 -0.50 -15.60 15.82
CA GLU A 219 -0.11 -16.10 17.15
C GLU A 219 -0.69 -15.25 18.30
N ALA A 220 -0.82 -13.95 18.10
CA ALA A 220 -1.35 -13.03 19.11
C ALA A 220 -2.89 -13.04 19.19
N ARG A 221 -3.54 -12.90 18.03
CA ARG A 221 -4.99 -12.72 17.87
C ARG A 221 -5.47 -13.25 16.52
N PRO A 222 -5.60 -14.56 16.33
CA PRO A 222 -5.99 -15.16 15.04
C PRO A 222 -7.33 -14.66 14.50
N GLU A 223 -8.22 -14.21 15.37
CA GLU A 223 -9.52 -13.67 14.98
C GLU A 223 -9.44 -12.29 14.28
N LEU A 224 -8.29 -11.63 14.27
CA LEU A 224 -8.08 -10.43 13.48
C LEU A 224 -7.81 -10.74 12.00
N LEU A 225 -7.42 -11.97 11.69
CA LEU A 225 -7.13 -12.36 10.31
C LEU A 225 -8.41 -12.85 9.60
N ARG A 226 -8.62 -12.34 8.39
CA ARG A 226 -9.75 -12.76 7.55
C ARG A 226 -9.56 -14.18 7.03
N ASP A 227 -10.65 -14.89 6.93
CA ASP A 227 -10.73 -16.24 6.34
C ASP A 227 -9.83 -17.33 7.01
N VAL A 228 -9.25 -17.05 8.16
CA VAL A 228 -8.51 -18.05 8.94
C VAL A 228 -9.50 -18.89 9.74
N CYS A 229 -9.53 -20.20 9.45
CA CYS A 229 -10.31 -21.14 10.24
C CYS A 229 -9.60 -21.38 11.57
N THR A 230 -10.21 -20.95 12.67
CA THR A 230 -9.77 -21.31 14.02
C THR A 230 -10.82 -22.27 14.58
N GLY A 231 -10.42 -23.48 14.90
CA GLY A 231 -11.31 -24.58 15.38
C GLY A 231 -11.92 -24.36 16.76
N GLY A 232 -12.31 -23.13 17.11
CA GLY A 232 -13.11 -22.79 18.29
C GLY A 232 -12.36 -22.67 19.61
N GLU A 233 -11.07 -23.03 19.70
CA GLU A 233 -10.33 -23.06 20.98
C GLU A 233 -9.19 -22.04 21.12
N THR A 234 -8.89 -21.24 20.13
CA THR A 234 -7.79 -20.26 20.24
C THR A 234 -8.29 -18.88 20.66
N ALA A 235 -8.63 -18.72 21.94
CA ALA A 235 -8.63 -17.38 22.52
C ALA A 235 -7.23 -16.77 22.32
N GLY A 236 -7.18 -15.57 21.74
CA GLY A 236 -5.90 -14.87 21.52
C GLY A 236 -5.11 -14.76 22.82
N LYS A 237 -3.81 -14.99 22.73
CA LYS A 237 -2.88 -14.94 23.88
C LYS A 237 -2.74 -13.55 24.48
N VAL A 238 -3.02 -12.52 23.71
CA VAL A 238 -2.88 -11.10 24.07
C VAL A 238 -4.25 -10.43 24.02
N SER A 239 -4.55 -9.48 24.89
CA SER A 239 -5.81 -8.73 24.84
C SER A 239 -5.92 -7.92 23.56
N PHE A 240 -7.14 -7.65 23.08
CA PHE A 240 -7.37 -6.83 21.89
C PHE A 240 -6.68 -5.45 22.01
N LYS A 241 -6.88 -4.76 23.16
CA LYS A 241 -6.22 -3.49 23.43
C LYS A 241 -4.69 -3.59 23.41
N GLY A 242 -4.14 -4.68 23.96
CA GLY A 242 -2.70 -4.95 23.94
C GLY A 242 -2.17 -5.15 22.51
N THR A 243 -2.88 -5.89 21.66
CA THR A 243 -2.49 -6.08 20.25
C THR A 243 -2.50 -4.76 19.48
N ILE A 244 -3.57 -3.95 19.64
CA ILE A 244 -3.67 -2.62 19.03
C ILE A 244 -2.52 -1.72 19.50
N ALA A 245 -2.21 -1.72 20.79
CA ALA A 245 -1.10 -0.93 21.33
C ALA A 245 0.26 -1.37 20.76
N VAL A 246 0.50 -2.68 20.62
CA VAL A 246 1.75 -3.20 20.03
C VAL A 246 1.87 -2.76 18.55
N ILE A 247 0.79 -2.84 17.78
CA ILE A 247 0.79 -2.39 16.37
C ILE A 247 1.03 -0.88 16.29
N ALA A 248 0.39 -0.08 17.16
CA ALA A 248 0.60 1.36 17.21
C ALA A 248 2.04 1.74 17.58
N VAL A 249 2.61 1.07 18.57
CA VAL A 249 4.03 1.26 18.94
C VAL A 249 4.94 0.83 17.78
N ALA A 250 4.65 -0.29 17.13
CA ALA A 250 5.40 -0.71 15.95
C ALA A 250 5.35 0.33 14.82
N ALA A 251 4.19 0.92 14.53
CA ALA A 251 4.06 1.98 13.53
C ALA A 251 4.93 3.21 13.87
N VAL A 252 4.95 3.63 15.12
CA VAL A 252 5.80 4.75 15.59
C VAL A 252 7.30 4.39 15.50
N LEU A 253 7.69 3.18 15.91
CA LEU A 253 9.09 2.75 15.83
C LEU A 253 9.56 2.59 14.37
N VAL A 254 8.69 2.08 13.51
CA VAL A 254 8.96 1.92 12.08
C VAL A 254 9.07 3.29 11.42
N GLY A 255 8.07 4.15 11.55
CA GLY A 255 8.06 5.48 10.92
C GLY A 255 9.05 6.47 11.52
N GLY A 256 9.25 6.45 12.85
CA GLY A 256 10.12 7.40 13.54
C GLY A 256 11.59 6.95 13.70
N GLY A 257 11.86 5.65 13.62
CA GLY A 257 13.19 5.10 13.88
C GLY A 257 13.76 4.29 12.71
N LEU A 258 13.07 3.21 12.31
CA LEU A 258 13.56 2.35 11.22
C LEU A 258 13.61 3.07 9.87
N SER A 259 12.75 4.05 9.63
CA SER A 259 12.79 4.89 8.42
C SER A 259 14.12 5.64 8.25
N LEU A 260 14.85 5.88 9.33
CA LEU A 260 16.19 6.48 9.27
C LEU A 260 17.25 5.55 8.66
N LEU A 261 16.96 4.26 8.58
CA LEU A 261 17.82 3.24 7.95
C LEU A 261 17.35 2.91 6.54
N ALA A 262 16.40 3.66 6.00
CA ALA A 262 15.92 3.48 4.63
C ALA A 262 17.07 3.67 3.64
N SER A 263 17.04 2.88 2.56
CA SER A 263 18.00 2.99 1.45
C SER A 263 17.82 4.33 0.73
N GLY A 264 18.91 5.01 0.42
CA GLY A 264 18.91 6.17 -0.47
C GLY A 264 18.93 5.81 -1.96
N ASN A 265 18.91 4.51 -2.32
CA ASN A 265 18.83 4.11 -3.72
C ASN A 265 17.45 4.43 -4.31
N PRO A 266 17.35 4.74 -5.62
CA PRO A 266 16.08 4.94 -6.28
C PRO A 266 15.17 3.71 -6.15
N ASP A 267 13.87 3.93 -6.11
CA ASP A 267 12.91 2.84 -6.05
C ASP A 267 12.87 2.04 -7.37
N GLY A 268 12.13 0.94 -7.41
CA GLY A 268 12.11 0.07 -8.59
C GLY A 268 11.61 0.76 -9.86
N LEU A 269 10.73 1.77 -9.78
CA LEU A 269 10.29 2.55 -10.94
C LEU A 269 11.34 3.58 -11.35
N GLU A 270 11.79 4.41 -10.43
CA GLU A 270 12.85 5.41 -10.68
C GLU A 270 14.13 4.75 -11.24
N TRP A 271 14.55 3.67 -10.61
CA TRP A 271 15.69 2.88 -11.08
C TRP A 271 15.48 2.34 -12.51
N SER A 272 14.26 1.92 -12.83
CA SER A 272 13.94 1.45 -14.19
C SER A 272 14.00 2.57 -15.21
N LEU A 273 13.67 3.81 -14.84
CA LEU A 273 13.68 4.99 -15.72
C LEU A 273 15.09 5.59 -15.87
N PHE A 274 15.76 5.84 -14.75
CA PHE A 274 16.97 6.66 -14.68
C PHE A 274 18.25 5.86 -14.37
N GLY A 275 18.14 4.67 -13.81
CA GLY A 275 19.27 3.87 -13.33
C GLY A 275 19.77 4.33 -11.96
N ASN A 276 21.04 4.05 -11.68
CA ASN A 276 21.76 4.53 -10.49
C ASN A 276 23.24 4.61 -10.80
N SER A 277 23.70 5.78 -11.20
CA SER A 277 25.09 6.04 -11.58
C SER A 277 26.06 5.89 -10.41
N ASP A 278 25.65 6.28 -9.20
CA ASP A 278 26.49 6.24 -8.01
C ASP A 278 26.79 4.79 -7.56
N ALA A 279 25.88 3.87 -7.83
CA ALA A 279 26.06 2.45 -7.60
C ALA A 279 26.72 1.71 -8.81
N GLY A 280 27.11 2.42 -9.86
CA GLY A 280 27.71 1.84 -11.08
C GLY A 280 26.69 1.26 -12.05
N TYR A 281 25.40 1.47 -11.84
CA TYR A 281 24.31 1.04 -12.72
C TYR A 281 23.84 2.22 -13.56
N THR A 282 24.48 2.43 -14.70
CA THR A 282 24.13 3.50 -15.62
C THR A 282 22.98 3.08 -16.53
N GLN A 283 21.93 3.86 -16.53
CA GLN A 283 20.89 3.97 -17.57
C GLN A 283 20.17 2.67 -17.93
N ASN A 284 19.07 2.41 -17.25
CA ASN A 284 18.16 1.34 -17.70
C ASN A 284 17.35 1.78 -18.94
N MET A 285 16.54 2.86 -18.83
CA MET A 285 15.84 3.43 -19.98
C MET A 285 16.51 4.69 -20.52
N GLY A 286 17.44 5.26 -19.78
CA GLY A 286 18.24 6.40 -20.21
C GLY A 286 17.49 7.72 -20.26
N LEU A 287 16.44 7.85 -19.47
CA LEU A 287 15.69 9.10 -19.40
C LEU A 287 16.47 10.16 -18.64
N ASP A 288 16.27 11.41 -19.03
CA ASP A 288 16.75 12.58 -18.31
C ASP A 288 15.68 13.02 -17.30
N GLU A 289 16.03 13.08 -16.02
CA GLU A 289 15.13 13.45 -14.92
C GLU A 289 14.50 14.84 -15.12
N ASP A 290 15.19 15.76 -15.79
CA ASP A 290 14.70 17.13 -15.99
C ASP A 290 13.75 17.27 -17.20
N SER A 291 13.69 16.28 -18.11
CA SER A 291 13.00 16.44 -19.39
C SER A 291 12.17 15.24 -19.85
N TYR A 292 11.97 14.21 -18.99
CA TYR A 292 11.24 13.01 -19.38
C TYR A 292 9.72 13.21 -19.42
N GLY A 293 9.05 12.38 -20.21
CA GLY A 293 7.61 12.15 -20.17
C GLY A 293 6.77 13.21 -20.90
N VAL A 294 5.52 13.32 -20.50
CA VAL A 294 4.49 14.15 -21.14
C VAL A 294 4.36 15.50 -20.46
N GLN A 295 4.64 16.57 -21.18
CA GLN A 295 4.35 17.93 -20.73
C GLN A 295 2.86 18.24 -20.89
N SER A 296 2.17 18.63 -19.82
CA SER A 296 0.75 18.99 -19.88
C SER A 296 0.36 20.06 -18.86
N SER A 297 -0.52 20.99 -19.28
CA SER A 297 -1.05 22.01 -18.37
C SER A 297 -1.85 21.42 -17.19
N ALA A 298 -2.30 20.19 -17.28
CA ALA A 298 -2.98 19.49 -16.21
C ALA A 298 -1.97 19.02 -15.15
N ALA A 299 -0.83 18.47 -15.58
CA ALA A 299 0.27 18.10 -14.69
C ALA A 299 0.83 19.34 -13.98
N ASP A 300 1.06 20.46 -14.72
CA ASP A 300 1.52 21.72 -14.13
C ASP A 300 0.59 22.24 -13.03
N LYS A 301 -0.72 22.18 -13.26
CA LYS A 301 -1.72 22.59 -12.25
C LYS A 301 -1.75 21.65 -11.06
N ALA A 302 -1.64 20.34 -11.29
CA ALA A 302 -1.60 19.32 -10.25
C ALA A 302 -0.35 19.50 -9.38
N GLY A 303 0.82 19.69 -9.99
CA GLY A 303 2.08 20.00 -9.30
C GLY A 303 2.00 21.28 -8.48
N ALA A 304 1.42 22.37 -9.03
CA ALA A 304 1.23 23.62 -8.30
C ALA A 304 0.29 23.51 -7.08
N VAL A 305 -0.67 22.57 -7.08
CA VAL A 305 -1.47 22.25 -5.91
C VAL A 305 -0.66 21.47 -4.91
N GLN A 306 0.06 20.43 -5.38
CA GLN A 306 0.88 19.55 -4.57
C GLN A 306 1.99 20.32 -3.84
N GLU A 307 2.68 21.24 -4.53
CA GLU A 307 3.69 22.13 -3.95
C GLU A 307 3.15 22.95 -2.77
N LYS A 308 1.89 23.41 -2.84
CA LYS A 308 1.25 24.17 -1.76
C LYS A 308 0.77 23.31 -0.59
N THR A 309 0.48 22.04 -0.82
CA THR A 309 -0.05 21.12 0.20
C THR A 309 1.04 20.30 0.86
N ALA A 310 2.13 20.02 0.17
CA ALA A 310 3.24 19.21 0.67
C ALA A 310 4.07 20.03 1.68
N PHE A 311 3.75 19.85 2.96
CA PHE A 311 4.47 20.54 4.04
C PHE A 311 5.72 19.78 4.52
N LEU A 312 5.88 18.52 4.14
CA LEU A 312 7.06 17.69 4.37
C LEU A 312 7.44 16.93 3.08
N PRO A 313 7.81 17.64 1.99
CA PRO A 313 8.12 17.03 0.72
C PRO A 313 9.25 16.00 0.89
N ASP A 314 9.16 14.88 0.17
CA ASP A 314 10.12 13.77 0.23
C ASP A 314 10.43 13.30 1.66
N TYR A 315 9.42 13.38 2.51
CA TYR A 315 9.51 13.01 3.94
C TYR A 315 10.58 13.78 4.73
N SER A 316 10.92 14.99 4.30
CA SER A 316 11.94 15.85 4.90
C SER A 316 11.39 17.24 5.23
N PHE A 317 12.10 18.00 6.05
CA PHE A 317 11.80 19.42 6.19
C PHE A 317 12.22 20.15 4.92
N ALA A 318 11.41 21.07 4.44
CA ALA A 318 11.71 21.85 3.23
C ALA A 318 13.11 22.45 3.28
N GLY A 319 13.96 22.08 2.31
CA GLY A 319 15.36 22.54 2.21
C GLY A 319 16.33 21.93 3.22
N SER A 320 16.01 20.79 3.83
CA SER A 320 16.90 20.12 4.79
C SER A 320 16.77 18.60 4.74
N ASP A 321 17.86 17.89 4.52
CA ASP A 321 17.94 16.43 4.56
C ASP A 321 18.17 15.89 6.00
N SER A 322 17.60 16.54 6.99
CA SER A 322 17.84 16.15 8.37
C SER A 322 17.08 14.88 8.75
N ALA A 323 17.73 13.94 9.46
CA ALA A 323 17.12 12.77 10.03
C ALA A 323 15.89 13.07 10.91
N ALA A 324 15.83 14.26 11.52
CA ALA A 324 14.67 14.73 12.26
C ALA A 324 13.45 14.94 11.35
N GLY A 325 13.63 15.42 10.12
CA GLY A 325 12.55 15.56 9.14
C GLY A 325 11.92 14.22 8.82
N THR A 326 12.71 13.19 8.52
CA THR A 326 12.23 11.84 8.23
C THR A 326 11.46 11.23 9.41
N SER A 327 12.01 11.33 10.64
CA SER A 327 11.33 10.84 11.85
C SER A 327 10.00 11.55 12.11
N VAL A 328 9.97 12.89 11.97
CA VAL A 328 8.74 13.67 12.14
C VAL A 328 7.72 13.30 11.07
N SER A 329 8.13 13.17 9.81
CA SER A 329 7.27 12.75 8.69
C SER A 329 6.65 11.38 8.96
N GLY A 330 7.44 10.42 9.45
CA GLY A 330 6.96 9.07 9.76
C GLY A 330 5.93 9.04 10.87
N VAL A 331 6.20 9.73 11.98
CA VAL A 331 5.26 9.75 13.12
C VAL A 331 4.02 10.60 12.81
N ALA A 332 4.20 11.79 12.24
CA ALA A 332 3.09 12.67 11.88
C ALA A 332 2.21 12.05 10.79
N GLY A 333 2.81 11.50 9.73
CA GLY A 333 2.09 10.84 8.65
C GLY A 333 1.30 9.62 9.14
N ALA A 334 1.91 8.76 9.96
CA ALA A 334 1.22 7.62 10.59
C ALA A 334 0.02 8.09 11.43
N ALA A 335 0.16 9.16 12.21
CA ALA A 335 -0.93 9.72 13.02
C ALA A 335 -2.06 10.30 12.15
N ILE A 336 -1.72 11.04 11.08
CA ILE A 336 -2.69 11.63 10.15
C ILE A 336 -3.44 10.52 9.42
N VAL A 337 -2.72 9.49 8.92
CA VAL A 337 -3.33 8.32 8.27
C VAL A 337 -4.26 7.58 9.22
N ALA A 338 -3.84 7.35 10.47
CA ALA A 338 -4.69 6.71 11.48
C ALA A 338 -5.98 7.49 11.73
N ALA A 339 -5.88 8.82 11.88
CA ALA A 339 -7.02 9.70 12.09
C ALA A 339 -7.97 9.70 10.87
N ALA A 340 -7.43 9.82 9.66
CA ALA A 340 -8.22 9.80 8.43
C ALA A 340 -8.91 8.45 8.19
N ALA A 341 -8.22 7.33 8.42
CA ALA A 341 -8.80 5.98 8.32
C ALA A 341 -9.91 5.78 9.36
N ALA A 342 -9.73 6.28 10.60
CA ALA A 342 -10.75 6.26 11.63
C ALA A 342 -11.99 7.08 11.25
N LEU A 343 -11.80 8.25 10.63
CA LEU A 343 -12.91 9.11 10.19
C LEU A 343 -13.78 8.43 9.12
N ILE A 344 -13.17 7.72 8.16
CA ILE A 344 -13.91 6.98 7.12
C ILE A 344 -14.84 5.93 7.75
N CYS A 345 -14.34 5.17 8.73
CA CYS A 345 -15.16 4.23 9.47
C CYS A 345 -16.21 4.93 10.35
N GLY A 346 -15.85 6.05 10.98
CA GLY A 346 -16.72 6.79 11.92
C GLY A 346 -17.91 7.45 11.24
N VAL A 347 -17.73 8.01 10.03
CA VAL A 347 -18.82 8.63 9.25
C VAL A 347 -19.92 7.61 8.91
N GLY A 348 -19.55 6.36 8.63
CA GLY A 348 -20.52 5.25 8.48
C GLY A 348 -21.37 5.04 9.76
N GLY A 349 -20.77 5.21 10.94
CA GLY A 349 -21.45 5.06 12.25
C GLY A 349 -22.35 6.22 12.64
N ILE A 350 -21.92 7.47 12.38
CA ILE A 350 -22.66 8.68 12.77
C ILE A 350 -23.94 8.87 11.95
N CYS A 351 -23.94 8.51 10.67
CA CYS A 351 -25.15 8.49 9.85
C CYS A 351 -26.24 7.52 10.39
N ARG A 352 -25.87 6.53 11.19
CA ARG A 352 -26.79 5.60 11.85
C ARG A 352 -27.54 6.21 13.03
N HIS A 353 -26.85 6.95 13.89
CA HIS A 353 -27.48 7.52 15.10
C HIS A 353 -28.61 8.51 14.74
N LYS A 354 -28.48 9.24 13.63
CA LYS A 354 -29.53 10.15 13.16
C LYS A 354 -30.76 9.44 12.59
N LYS A 355 -30.63 8.24 11.99
CA LYS A 355 -31.78 7.50 11.45
C LYS A 355 -32.53 6.68 12.50
N SER A 356 -31.86 6.26 13.58
CA SER A 356 -32.49 5.53 14.68
C SER A 356 -33.33 6.41 15.61
N HIS A 357 -33.14 7.72 15.59
CA HIS A 357 -33.96 8.68 16.35
C HIS A 357 -35.13 9.28 15.54
N GLN A 358 -35.35 8.85 14.30
CA GLN A 358 -36.46 9.28 13.45
C GLN A 358 -37.47 8.16 13.12
N GLN A 359 -37.34 6.99 13.73
CA GLN A 359 -38.34 5.93 13.79
C GLN A 359 -38.79 5.70 15.24
#